data_c886ef4ba7b7d54898c48e0e6870130b
#
_entry.id   c886ef4ba7b7d54898c48e0e6870130b
#
_cell.length_a   1.000
_cell.length_b   1.000
_cell.length_c   1.000
_cell.angle_alpha   90.00
_cell.angle_beta   90.00
_cell.angle_gamma   90.00
#
_symmetry.space_group_name_H-M   'P 1'
#
loop_
_entity.id
_entity.type
_entity.pdbx_description
1 polymer ?
#
loop_
_entity_poly.entity_id
_entity_poly.type
_entity_poly.pdbx_seq_one_letter_code
_entity_poly.pdbx_strand_id
1 'polypeptide(L)'
;MKPAVVVIDMLKDTLEAHRRTDISEAAREIVPVINELTAFARRQGIPVIFSMDSFLKGDFIFQGRMKEHSIRGTRGADVSDLLEQAGTDLYVPKRRFSAFYKTDLDQTLRLLGVDTLFLTGIATHVCVLSTAFDALSHDFAAWIVEDGCTAHPRARHVSTIDNYRETPLYPLFRVVTFRELTEGL
;
A
#
# COMPACT_ATOMS: atom_id res chain seq x y z
N MET A 1 20.08 5.73 2.44
CA MET A 1 18.67 5.33 2.31
C MET A 1 18.18 4.80 3.64
N LYS A 2 17.08 5.36 4.15
CA LYS A 2 16.38 4.91 5.36
C LYS A 2 14.94 4.59 4.96
N PRO A 3 14.64 3.33 4.58
CA PRO A 3 13.34 2.97 4.03
C PRO A 3 12.28 2.72 5.10
N ALA A 4 11.00 2.73 4.68
CA ALA A 4 9.88 2.12 5.36
C ALA A 4 9.02 1.34 4.36
N VAL A 5 8.43 0.23 4.79
CA VAL A 5 7.44 -0.50 4.01
C VAL A 5 6.05 0.05 4.32
N VAL A 6 5.29 0.41 3.28
CA VAL A 6 3.88 0.82 3.42
C VAL A 6 2.99 -0.18 2.69
N VAL A 7 2.19 -0.91 3.45
CA VAL A 7 1.21 -1.89 2.96
C VAL A 7 -0.15 -1.20 2.86
N ILE A 8 -0.68 -1.09 1.65
CA ILE A 8 -1.85 -0.24 1.35
C ILE A 8 -3.09 -1.11 1.12
N ASP A 9 -4.14 -0.86 1.91
CA ASP A 9 -5.52 -1.34 1.76
C ASP A 9 -5.69 -2.88 1.67
N MET A 10 -4.82 -3.63 2.30
CA MET A 10 -4.92 -5.09 2.42
C MET A 10 -5.84 -5.46 3.59
N LEU A 11 -7.14 -5.17 3.44
CA LEU A 11 -8.14 -5.18 4.51
C LEU A 11 -9.09 -6.38 4.43
N LYS A 12 -9.79 -6.64 5.56
CA LYS A 12 -10.72 -7.77 5.69
C LYS A 12 -11.89 -7.69 4.71
N ASP A 13 -12.45 -6.50 4.47
CA ASP A 13 -13.54 -6.33 3.49
C ASP A 13 -13.13 -6.73 2.07
N THR A 14 -11.86 -6.60 1.72
CA THR A 14 -11.35 -7.03 0.42
C THR A 14 -10.94 -8.50 0.44
N LEU A 15 -10.16 -8.93 1.42
CA LEU A 15 -9.49 -10.22 1.43
C LEU A 15 -10.33 -11.35 2.05
N GLU A 16 -11.24 -11.02 2.97
CA GLU A 16 -12.00 -12.00 3.76
C GLU A 16 -13.52 -11.94 3.52
N ALA A 17 -13.97 -11.13 2.54
CA ALA A 17 -15.39 -11.05 2.20
C ALA A 17 -15.99 -12.42 1.88
N HIS A 18 -17.22 -12.69 2.36
CA HIS A 18 -17.93 -13.94 2.08
C HIS A 18 -18.11 -14.21 0.57
N ARG A 19 -18.32 -13.15 -0.20
CA ARG A 19 -18.38 -13.20 -1.66
C ARG A 19 -17.07 -12.69 -2.22
N ARG A 20 -16.25 -13.60 -2.72
CA ARG A 20 -15.02 -13.24 -3.43
C ARG A 20 -15.35 -12.41 -4.67
N THR A 21 -14.56 -11.37 -4.87
CA THR A 21 -14.57 -10.55 -6.08
C THR A 21 -13.23 -10.74 -6.81
N ASP A 22 -13.17 -10.36 -8.07
CA ASP A 22 -11.93 -10.49 -8.85
C ASP A 22 -10.75 -9.75 -8.22
N ILE A 23 -11.01 -8.57 -7.60
CA ILE A 23 -9.95 -7.86 -6.85
C ILE A 23 -9.56 -8.61 -5.57
N SER A 24 -10.50 -9.28 -4.92
CA SER A 24 -10.26 -10.10 -3.73
C SER A 24 -9.32 -11.27 -4.04
N GLU A 25 -9.54 -11.95 -5.16
CA GLU A 25 -8.67 -13.05 -5.60
C GLU A 25 -7.28 -12.54 -5.97
N ALA A 26 -7.20 -11.49 -6.80
CA ALA A 26 -5.92 -10.89 -7.17
C ALA A 26 -5.13 -10.36 -5.94
N ALA A 27 -5.82 -9.78 -4.95
CA ALA A 27 -5.18 -9.31 -3.73
C ALA A 27 -4.64 -10.47 -2.85
N ARG A 28 -5.29 -11.63 -2.86
CA ARG A 28 -4.78 -12.81 -2.14
C ARG A 28 -3.51 -13.37 -2.76
N GLU A 29 -3.35 -13.27 -4.08
CA GLU A 29 -2.15 -13.74 -4.78
C GLU A 29 -0.87 -13.02 -4.35
N ILE A 30 -0.96 -11.75 -3.94
CA ILE A 30 0.20 -10.95 -3.51
C ILE A 30 0.50 -11.05 -2.00
N VAL A 31 -0.37 -11.67 -1.21
CA VAL A 31 -0.17 -11.82 0.25
C VAL A 31 1.16 -12.49 0.60
N PRO A 32 1.58 -13.59 -0.04
CA PRO A 32 2.87 -14.21 0.29
C PRO A 32 4.05 -13.25 0.13
N VAL A 33 4.10 -12.49 -0.97
CA VAL A 33 5.18 -11.53 -1.23
C VAL A 33 5.17 -10.40 -0.19
N ILE A 34 3.99 -9.89 0.19
CA ILE A 34 3.87 -8.86 1.23
C ILE A 34 4.35 -9.41 2.58
N ASN A 35 3.99 -10.63 2.96
CA ASN A 35 4.43 -11.24 4.20
C ASN A 35 5.96 -11.45 4.22
N GLU A 36 6.55 -11.91 3.12
CA GLU A 36 8.01 -12.03 2.98
C GLU A 36 8.71 -10.67 3.10
N LEU A 37 8.19 -9.64 2.41
CA LEU A 37 8.71 -8.28 2.46
C LEU A 37 8.64 -7.69 3.88
N THR A 38 7.49 -7.79 4.54
CA THR A 38 7.32 -7.25 5.90
C THR A 38 8.16 -8.01 6.93
N ALA A 39 8.28 -9.33 6.80
CA ALA A 39 9.17 -10.13 7.62
C ALA A 39 10.64 -9.75 7.41
N PHE A 40 11.06 -9.56 6.14
CA PHE A 40 12.40 -9.04 5.82
C PHE A 40 12.62 -7.66 6.44
N ALA A 41 11.69 -6.73 6.25
CA ALA A 41 11.79 -5.37 6.79
C ALA A 41 11.98 -5.38 8.32
N ARG A 42 11.17 -6.15 9.05
CA ARG A 42 11.27 -6.26 10.51
C ARG A 42 12.63 -6.81 10.96
N ARG A 43 13.19 -7.82 10.26
CA ARG A 43 14.53 -8.34 10.56
C ARG A 43 15.65 -7.30 10.35
N GLN A 44 15.45 -6.36 9.42
CA GLN A 44 16.39 -5.27 9.13
C GLN A 44 16.13 -4.02 9.98
N GLY A 45 15.15 -4.02 10.88
CA GLY A 45 14.75 -2.84 11.64
C GLY A 45 14.08 -1.76 10.79
N ILE A 46 13.58 -2.10 9.61
CA ILE A 46 12.84 -1.21 8.71
C ILE A 46 11.39 -1.13 9.20
N PRO A 47 10.84 0.07 9.44
CA PRO A 47 9.46 0.23 9.86
C PRO A 47 8.45 -0.35 8.86
N VAL A 48 7.43 -1.03 9.37
CA VAL A 48 6.27 -1.51 8.60
C VAL A 48 5.05 -0.70 8.99
N ILE A 49 4.36 -0.15 8.00
CA ILE A 49 3.21 0.72 8.16
C ILE A 49 2.05 0.16 7.34
N PHE A 50 0.93 -0.14 7.98
CA PHE A 50 -0.31 -0.49 7.31
C PHE A 50 -1.16 0.76 7.11
N SER A 51 -1.33 1.18 5.85
CA SER A 51 -2.24 2.25 5.48
C SER A 51 -3.61 1.65 5.12
N MET A 52 -4.66 2.13 5.76
CA MET A 52 -5.95 1.46 5.76
C MET A 52 -7.06 2.40 5.34
N ASP A 53 -7.85 2.04 4.31
CA ASP A 53 -9.12 2.73 4.06
C ASP A 53 -10.01 2.69 5.31
N SER A 54 -10.50 3.86 5.70
CA SER A 54 -11.30 4.07 6.91
C SER A 54 -12.40 5.08 6.63
N PHE A 55 -13.34 4.71 5.78
CA PHE A 55 -14.42 5.56 5.32
C PHE A 55 -15.50 5.76 6.38
N LEU A 56 -16.27 6.81 6.24
CA LEU A 56 -17.53 6.98 6.99
C LEU A 56 -18.69 6.51 6.14
N LYS A 57 -19.73 6.00 6.79
CA LYS A 57 -20.98 5.67 6.10
C LYS A 57 -21.52 6.91 5.37
N GLY A 58 -21.92 6.75 4.12
CA GLY A 58 -22.38 7.86 3.27
C GLY A 58 -21.28 8.81 2.80
N ASP A 59 -20.01 8.40 2.87
CA ASP A 59 -18.88 9.24 2.41
C ASP A 59 -19.03 9.61 0.92
N PHE A 60 -18.55 10.80 0.55
CA PHE A 60 -18.59 11.33 -0.81
C PHE A 60 -18.13 10.32 -1.88
N ILE A 61 -17.10 9.52 -1.57
CA ILE A 61 -16.53 8.54 -2.49
C ILE A 61 -17.55 7.47 -2.92
N PHE A 62 -18.59 7.22 -2.13
CA PHE A 62 -19.66 6.24 -2.40
C PHE A 62 -20.81 6.80 -3.23
N GLN A 63 -20.80 8.09 -3.57
CA GLN A 63 -21.82 8.68 -4.46
C GLN A 63 -21.67 8.22 -5.92
N GLY A 64 -20.51 7.60 -6.28
CA GLY A 64 -20.27 7.01 -7.58
C GLY A 64 -20.69 5.53 -7.65
N ARG A 65 -19.90 4.73 -8.38
CA ARG A 65 -20.15 3.28 -8.55
C ARG A 65 -19.58 2.42 -7.44
N MET A 66 -18.74 3.01 -6.58
CA MET A 66 -18.09 2.30 -5.48
C MET A 66 -19.11 2.01 -4.39
N LYS A 67 -19.22 0.75 -3.97
CA LYS A 67 -20.07 0.35 -2.84
C LYS A 67 -19.37 0.66 -1.53
N GLU A 68 -20.17 0.90 -0.47
CA GLU A 68 -19.64 1.07 0.88
C GLU A 68 -18.82 -0.16 1.31
N HIS A 69 -17.62 0.08 1.79
CA HIS A 69 -16.68 -0.91 2.32
C HIS A 69 -15.69 -0.21 3.26
N SER A 70 -14.95 -0.97 4.03
CA SER A 70 -13.91 -0.46 4.95
C SER A 70 -14.43 0.69 5.83
N ILE A 71 -15.64 0.51 6.35
CA ILE A 71 -16.28 1.54 7.18
C ILE A 71 -15.60 1.59 8.54
N ARG A 72 -15.16 2.77 8.94
CA ARG A 72 -14.48 3.05 10.20
C ARG A 72 -15.21 2.43 11.40
N GLY A 73 -14.46 1.72 12.23
CA GLY A 73 -14.99 1.06 13.43
C GLY A 73 -15.69 -0.28 13.14
N THR A 74 -15.71 -0.74 11.89
CA THR A 74 -16.13 -2.11 11.57
C THR A 74 -14.91 -3.01 11.37
N ARG A 75 -15.10 -4.31 11.59
CA ARG A 75 -14.07 -5.33 11.34
C ARG A 75 -13.56 -5.31 9.88
N GLY A 76 -14.40 -4.88 8.93
CA GLY A 76 -14.05 -4.80 7.51
C GLY A 76 -12.91 -3.82 7.21
N ALA A 77 -12.76 -2.78 8.04
CA ALA A 77 -11.70 -1.78 7.93
C ALA A 77 -10.38 -2.20 8.61
N ASP A 78 -10.34 -3.34 9.29
CA ASP A 78 -9.10 -3.86 9.88
C ASP A 78 -8.20 -4.50 8.82
N VAL A 79 -6.89 -4.51 9.08
CA VAL A 79 -5.94 -5.29 8.29
C VAL A 79 -6.33 -6.76 8.29
N SER A 80 -6.25 -7.42 7.15
CA SER A 80 -6.63 -8.82 7.00
C SER A 80 -5.74 -9.73 7.86
N ASP A 81 -6.37 -10.77 8.44
CA ASP A 81 -5.67 -11.80 9.23
C ASP A 81 -4.75 -12.69 8.34
N LEU A 82 -4.82 -12.55 7.02
CA LEU A 82 -3.88 -13.19 6.09
C LEU A 82 -2.51 -12.51 6.07
N LEU A 83 -2.42 -11.25 6.52
CA LEU A 83 -1.18 -10.51 6.66
C LEU A 83 -0.57 -10.78 8.04
N GLU A 84 0.72 -11.10 8.05
CA GLU A 84 1.49 -11.20 9.28
C GLU A 84 1.69 -9.79 9.89
N GLN A 85 1.18 -9.58 11.08
CA GLN A 85 1.28 -8.33 11.83
C GLN A 85 2.13 -8.52 13.09
N ALA A 86 2.87 -7.49 13.48
CA ALA A 86 3.70 -7.48 14.69
C ALA A 86 3.37 -6.26 15.57
N GLY A 87 3.66 -6.36 16.86
CA GLY A 87 3.39 -5.27 17.82
C GLY A 87 4.21 -3.99 17.56
N THR A 88 5.21 -4.06 16.68
CA THR A 88 6.03 -2.91 16.23
C THR A 88 5.48 -2.21 15.01
N ASP A 89 4.46 -2.76 14.36
CA ASP A 89 3.89 -2.19 13.15
C ASP A 89 3.04 -0.97 13.47
N LEU A 90 3.01 -0.04 12.52
CA LEU A 90 2.22 1.19 12.62
C LEU A 90 0.98 1.12 11.73
N TYR A 91 -0.07 1.83 12.11
CA TYR A 91 -1.35 1.82 11.43
C TYR A 91 -1.79 3.24 11.13
N VAL A 92 -2.04 3.53 9.84
CA VAL A 92 -2.44 4.85 9.36
C VAL A 92 -3.80 4.76 8.67
N PRO A 93 -4.91 5.06 9.36
CA PRO A 93 -6.22 5.11 8.75
C PRO A 93 -6.36 6.33 7.83
N LYS A 94 -6.82 6.11 6.60
CA LYS A 94 -7.03 7.15 5.60
C LYS A 94 -8.47 7.17 5.07
N ARG A 95 -8.97 8.33 4.66
CA ARG A 95 -10.30 8.49 4.06
C ARG A 95 -10.27 8.76 2.56
N ARG A 96 -9.08 8.78 1.94
CA ARG A 96 -8.88 9.02 0.51
C ARG A 96 -7.76 8.12 0.01
N PHE A 97 -7.51 8.16 -1.28
CA PHE A 97 -6.63 7.22 -1.96
C PHE A 97 -5.19 7.24 -1.46
N SER A 98 -4.59 8.43 -1.36
CA SER A 98 -3.24 8.57 -0.86
C SER A 98 -3.16 8.39 0.66
N ALA A 99 -2.14 7.67 1.11
CA ALA A 99 -1.81 7.51 2.52
C ALA A 99 -1.35 8.81 3.20
N PHE A 100 -0.96 9.83 2.43
CA PHE A 100 -0.56 11.15 2.96
C PHE A 100 -1.75 12.09 3.16
N TYR A 101 -2.86 11.88 2.40
CA TYR A 101 -3.93 12.87 2.38
C TYR A 101 -4.68 12.95 3.70
N LYS A 102 -4.43 14.03 4.46
CA LYS A 102 -5.04 14.31 5.78
C LYS A 102 -4.86 13.17 6.80
N THR A 103 -3.66 12.59 6.79
CA THR A 103 -3.19 11.63 7.78
C THR A 103 -1.95 12.21 8.48
N ASP A 104 -1.43 11.51 9.45
CA ASP A 104 -0.18 11.82 10.13
C ASP A 104 1.04 11.07 9.55
N LEU A 105 0.90 10.44 8.37
CA LEU A 105 1.97 9.64 7.77
C LEU A 105 3.25 10.45 7.57
N ASP A 106 3.17 11.68 7.02
CA ASP A 106 4.33 12.54 6.80
C ASP A 106 5.10 12.80 8.11
N GLN A 107 4.38 13.16 9.17
CA GLN A 107 4.97 13.42 10.48
C GLN A 107 5.61 12.17 11.07
N THR A 108 4.94 11.03 10.93
CA THR A 108 5.42 9.72 11.38
C THR A 108 6.72 9.32 10.67
N LEU A 109 6.77 9.45 9.34
CA LEU A 109 7.95 9.14 8.55
C LEU A 109 9.14 10.04 8.91
N ARG A 110 8.92 11.34 9.11
CA ARG A 110 9.96 12.27 9.54
C ARG A 110 10.48 11.96 10.94
N LEU A 111 9.60 11.62 11.88
CA LEU A 111 9.98 11.18 13.23
C LEU A 111 10.88 9.94 13.17
N LEU A 112 10.60 8.99 12.27
CA LEU A 112 11.39 7.79 12.07
C LEU A 112 12.68 8.03 11.26
N GLY A 113 12.84 9.25 10.70
CA GLY A 113 13.96 9.61 9.84
C GLY A 113 13.97 8.90 8.50
N VAL A 114 12.80 8.46 8.02
CA VAL A 114 12.61 7.78 6.73
C VAL A 114 12.83 8.78 5.59
N ASP A 115 13.41 8.32 4.49
CA ASP A 115 13.62 9.07 3.24
C ASP A 115 13.08 8.34 1.99
N THR A 116 12.73 7.07 2.11
CA THR A 116 12.31 6.22 0.99
C THR A 116 11.16 5.31 1.41
N LEU A 117 10.15 5.15 0.56
CA LEU A 117 9.02 4.26 0.80
C LEU A 117 9.03 3.08 -0.16
N PHE A 118 8.89 1.87 0.37
CA PHE A 118 8.58 0.67 -0.39
C PHE A 118 7.07 0.43 -0.32
N LEU A 119 6.38 0.69 -1.44
CA LEU A 119 4.93 0.70 -1.53
C LEU A 119 4.41 -0.62 -2.07
N THR A 120 3.42 -1.21 -1.40
CA THR A 120 2.80 -2.48 -1.77
C THR A 120 1.31 -2.46 -1.46
N GLY A 121 0.55 -3.40 -1.99
CA GLY A 121 -0.89 -3.54 -1.76
C GLY A 121 -1.77 -3.17 -2.95
N ILE A 122 -2.94 -2.61 -2.69
CA ILE A 122 -3.99 -2.35 -3.68
C ILE A 122 -4.57 -0.93 -3.61
N ALA A 123 -5.16 -0.44 -4.72
CA ALA A 123 -4.92 -0.95 -6.08
C ALA A 123 -3.76 -0.19 -6.69
N THR A 124 -2.89 -0.86 -7.45
CA THR A 124 -1.67 -0.29 -8.03
C THR A 124 -1.88 1.09 -8.66
N HIS A 125 -2.92 1.21 -9.52
CA HIS A 125 -3.23 2.41 -10.30
C HIS A 125 -4.03 3.49 -9.53
N VAL A 126 -4.38 3.25 -8.28
CA VAL A 126 -5.17 4.18 -7.44
C VAL A 126 -4.42 4.50 -6.16
N CYS A 127 -4.65 3.76 -5.07
CA CYS A 127 -4.11 4.09 -3.75
C CYS A 127 -2.58 4.00 -3.70
N VAL A 128 -1.98 2.97 -4.33
CA VAL A 128 -0.52 2.83 -4.39
C VAL A 128 0.10 3.97 -5.18
N LEU A 129 -0.39 4.22 -6.40
CA LEU A 129 0.15 5.29 -7.26
C LEU A 129 -0.08 6.68 -6.68
N SER A 130 -1.27 6.96 -6.11
CA SER A 130 -1.53 8.24 -5.44
C SER A 130 -0.59 8.47 -4.26
N THR A 131 -0.34 7.42 -3.47
CA THR A 131 0.61 7.50 -2.36
C THR A 131 2.04 7.74 -2.85
N ALA A 132 2.43 7.11 -3.96
CA ALA A 132 3.76 7.29 -4.55
C ALA A 132 4.00 8.74 -5.01
N PHE A 133 3.03 9.36 -5.68
CA PHE A 133 3.14 10.77 -6.09
C PHE A 133 3.10 11.75 -4.91
N ASP A 134 2.27 11.48 -3.92
CA ASP A 134 2.27 12.32 -2.72
C ASP A 134 3.56 12.14 -1.91
N ALA A 135 4.15 10.94 -1.87
CA ALA A 135 5.47 10.73 -1.28
C ALA A 135 6.52 11.68 -1.92
N LEU A 136 6.58 11.70 -3.26
CA LEU A 136 7.47 12.62 -3.97
C LEU A 136 7.16 14.09 -3.67
N SER A 137 5.88 14.45 -3.55
CA SER A 137 5.44 15.82 -3.22
C SER A 137 5.81 16.23 -1.79
N HIS A 138 6.10 15.26 -0.93
CA HIS A 138 6.57 15.41 0.45
C HIS A 138 8.08 15.14 0.61
N ASP A 139 8.84 15.09 -0.49
CA ASP A 139 10.29 14.84 -0.53
C ASP A 139 10.73 13.46 -0.01
N PHE A 140 9.88 12.44 -0.19
CA PHE A 140 10.24 11.03 0.01
C PHE A 140 10.41 10.33 -1.34
N ALA A 141 11.45 9.53 -1.48
CA ALA A 141 11.54 8.62 -2.62
C ALA A 141 10.45 7.52 -2.51
N ALA A 142 9.89 7.11 -3.64
CA ALA A 142 8.80 6.14 -3.71
C ALA A 142 9.15 4.98 -4.65
N TRP A 143 9.27 3.77 -4.12
CA TRP A 143 9.54 2.55 -4.87
C TRP A 143 8.33 1.62 -4.80
N ILE A 144 7.70 1.37 -5.93
CA ILE A 144 6.57 0.42 -6.02
C ILE A 144 7.16 -0.98 -6.14
N VAL A 145 6.83 -1.85 -5.19
CA VAL A 145 7.18 -3.28 -5.23
C VAL A 145 6.13 -4.00 -6.07
N GLU A 146 6.44 -4.22 -7.36
CA GLU A 146 5.45 -4.62 -8.35
C GLU A 146 4.79 -5.96 -8.07
N ASP A 147 5.56 -6.96 -7.64
CA ASP A 147 5.07 -8.30 -7.28
C ASP A 147 4.34 -8.33 -5.93
N GLY A 148 4.45 -7.27 -5.13
CA GLY A 148 3.64 -6.99 -3.93
C GLY A 148 2.43 -6.09 -4.21
N CYS A 149 2.13 -5.76 -5.48
CA CYS A 149 1.01 -4.91 -5.87
C CYS A 149 0.09 -5.62 -6.87
N THR A 150 -1.19 -5.23 -6.87
CA THR A 150 -2.14 -5.72 -7.89
C THR A 150 -3.28 -4.73 -8.13
N ALA A 151 -4.05 -4.99 -9.18
CA ALA A 151 -5.30 -4.31 -9.50
C ALA A 151 -6.23 -5.22 -10.31
N HIS A 152 -7.52 -4.90 -10.31
CA HIS A 152 -8.46 -5.58 -11.17
C HIS A 152 -9.13 -4.57 -12.14
N PRO A 153 -9.25 -4.91 -13.43
CA PRO A 153 -8.59 -6.04 -14.12
C PRO A 153 -7.05 -5.89 -14.08
N ARG A 154 -6.34 -7.03 -14.14
CA ARG A 154 -4.86 -7.09 -14.06
C ARG A 154 -4.17 -6.18 -15.08
N ALA A 155 -4.81 -5.96 -16.24
CA ALA A 155 -4.30 -5.03 -17.26
C ALA A 155 -4.03 -3.62 -16.71
N ARG A 156 -4.78 -3.16 -15.71
CA ARG A 156 -4.53 -1.87 -15.06
C ARG A 156 -3.24 -1.87 -14.25
N HIS A 157 -2.96 -2.97 -13.56
CA HIS A 157 -1.68 -3.14 -12.86
C HIS A 157 -0.52 -3.11 -13.87
N VAL A 158 -0.56 -3.97 -14.88
CA VAL A 158 0.49 -4.07 -15.91
C VAL A 158 0.73 -2.70 -16.56
N SER A 159 -0.31 -2.04 -17.05
CA SER A 159 -0.20 -0.73 -17.67
C SER A 159 0.40 0.34 -16.72
N THR A 160 0.04 0.30 -15.44
CA THR A 160 0.62 1.22 -14.46
C THR A 160 2.11 0.97 -14.28
N ILE A 161 2.50 -0.29 -14.09
CA ILE A 161 3.90 -0.68 -13.94
C ILE A 161 4.73 -0.28 -15.15
N ASP A 162 4.25 -0.60 -16.36
CA ASP A 162 4.95 -0.29 -17.61
C ASP A 162 5.13 1.23 -17.82
N ASN A 163 4.14 2.03 -17.46
CA ASN A 163 4.21 3.49 -17.59
C ASN A 163 5.29 4.12 -16.68
N TYR A 164 5.64 3.48 -15.58
CA TYR A 164 6.57 4.05 -14.60
C TYR A 164 7.88 3.29 -14.44
N ARG A 165 8.09 2.19 -15.16
CA ARG A 165 9.34 1.42 -15.10
C ARG A 165 10.54 2.23 -15.58
N GLU A 166 10.39 3.01 -16.65
CA GLU A 166 11.42 3.87 -17.22
C GLU A 166 11.05 5.36 -17.06
N THR A 167 10.64 5.74 -15.84
CA THR A 167 10.25 7.11 -15.56
C THR A 167 11.44 8.06 -15.51
N PRO A 168 11.31 9.32 -15.99
CA PRO A 168 12.35 10.34 -15.81
C PRO A 168 12.54 10.76 -14.35
N LEU A 169 11.68 10.31 -13.44
CA LEU A 169 11.79 10.57 -12.00
C LEU A 169 12.78 9.63 -11.29
N TYR A 170 13.39 8.67 -12.03
CA TYR A 170 14.44 7.82 -11.47
C TYR A 170 15.63 8.68 -10.96
N PRO A 171 16.24 8.39 -9.79
CA PRO A 171 16.02 7.23 -8.93
C PRO A 171 14.96 7.46 -7.81
N LEU A 172 14.32 8.62 -7.76
CA LEU A 172 13.35 8.96 -6.70
C LEU A 172 12.07 8.13 -6.82
N PHE A 173 11.61 7.90 -8.04
CA PHE A 173 10.52 6.96 -8.32
C PHE A 173 11.07 5.73 -9.01
N ARG A 174 10.77 4.54 -8.47
CA ARG A 174 11.20 3.26 -9.04
C ARG A 174 10.07 2.24 -9.01
N VAL A 175 10.10 1.33 -9.99
CA VAL A 175 9.37 0.07 -9.95
C VAL A 175 10.40 -1.03 -9.80
N VAL A 176 10.22 -1.88 -8.81
CA VAL A 176 11.16 -2.96 -8.46
C VAL A 176 10.38 -4.21 -8.06
N THR A 177 10.98 -5.38 -8.22
CA THR A 177 10.48 -6.60 -7.58
C THR A 177 10.99 -6.71 -6.14
N PHE A 178 10.38 -7.54 -5.32
CA PHE A 178 10.88 -7.85 -3.97
C PHE A 178 12.32 -8.38 -4.02
N ARG A 179 12.63 -9.22 -5.00
CA ARG A 179 13.97 -9.76 -5.20
C ARG A 179 15.00 -8.65 -5.47
N GLU A 180 14.73 -7.78 -6.45
CA GLU A 180 15.63 -6.66 -6.78
C GLU A 180 15.82 -5.72 -5.59
N LEU A 181 14.76 -5.50 -4.80
CA LEU A 181 14.82 -4.69 -3.60
C LEU A 181 15.76 -5.30 -2.56
N THR A 182 15.68 -6.61 -2.32
CA THR A 182 16.52 -7.29 -1.31
C THR A 182 17.98 -7.47 -1.74
N GLU A 183 18.25 -7.60 -3.05
CA GLU A 183 19.60 -7.66 -3.59
C GLU A 183 20.29 -6.28 -3.58
N GLY A 184 19.53 -5.20 -3.50
CA GLY A 184 20.05 -3.82 -3.53
C GLY A 184 20.18 -3.13 -2.16
N LEU A 185 19.78 -3.81 -1.07
CA LEU A 185 19.90 -3.35 0.32
C LEU A 185 21.08 -4.01 1.02
#